data_34a8b7dde4bfb06c423a85ba6529a36d
#
_entry.id   34a8b7dde4bfb06c423a85ba6529a36d
#
_cell.length_a   1.000
_cell.length_b   1.000
_cell.length_c   1.000
_cell.angle_alpha   90.00
_cell.angle_beta   90.00
_cell.angle_gamma   90.00
#
_symmetry.space_group_name_H-M   'P 1'
#
loop_
_entity.id
_entity.type
_entity.pdbx_description
1 polymer ?
#
loop_
_entity_poly.entity_id
_entity_poly.type
_entity_poly.pdbx_seq_one_letter_code
_entity_poly.pdbx_strand_id
1 'polypeptide(L)'
;MTKINFVTSFNEELYTVVGHHLIKSIKKNWEPSLNVTAYYHKFNPKNYVINRVDLKPLDKIEEYNTYLENNKDHDGTENSTIDYKWNLDALRWSHKVFALTEKAFELAEESADAGWLIWIDVDSLAKKRLVTNDILSMQAFGEVFGLFI
;
A
#
# COMPACT_ATOMS: atom_id res chain seq x y z
N MET A 1 2.41 19.73 12.73
CA MET A 1 3.50 19.06 11.99
C MET A 1 2.84 18.20 10.93
N THR A 2 3.18 18.39 9.65
CA THR A 2 2.57 17.65 8.54
C THR A 2 2.84 16.15 8.68
N LYS A 3 1.79 15.33 8.76
CA LYS A 3 1.90 13.88 8.85
C LYS A 3 2.21 13.30 7.47
N ILE A 4 3.09 12.33 7.40
CA ILE A 4 3.40 11.59 6.17
C ILE A 4 3.08 10.13 6.41
N ASN A 5 2.19 9.59 5.60
CA ASN A 5 1.69 8.23 5.69
C ASN A 5 1.96 7.51 4.38
N PHE A 6 2.61 6.37 4.46
CA PHE A 6 2.85 5.50 3.33
C PHE A 6 1.92 4.31 3.38
N VAL A 7 1.41 3.93 2.21
CA VAL A 7 0.52 2.77 2.05
C VAL A 7 1.07 1.83 1.01
N THR A 8 0.99 0.55 1.30
CA THR A 8 1.26 -0.54 0.36
C THR A 8 0.24 -1.66 0.55
N SER A 9 0.20 -2.62 -0.35
CA SER A 9 -0.58 -3.83 -0.15
C SER A 9 0.16 -5.06 -0.68
N PHE A 10 -0.13 -6.22 -0.10
CA PHE A 10 0.40 -7.50 -0.55
C PHE A 10 -0.49 -8.68 -0.12
N ASN A 11 -0.43 -9.74 -0.87
CA ASN A 11 -0.83 -11.08 -0.46
C ASN A 11 0.40 -11.85 0.03
N GLU A 12 0.21 -13.09 0.47
CA GLU A 12 1.30 -13.92 1.00
C GLU A 12 2.40 -14.18 -0.03
N GLU A 13 2.02 -14.42 -1.29
CA GLU A 13 2.96 -14.64 -2.39
C GLU A 13 3.83 -13.41 -2.63
N LEU A 14 3.22 -12.24 -2.82
CA LEU A 14 3.96 -10.99 -3.03
C LEU A 14 4.82 -10.62 -1.82
N TYR A 15 4.35 -10.87 -0.60
CA TYR A 15 5.16 -10.68 0.58
C TYR A 15 6.41 -11.57 0.56
N THR A 16 6.25 -12.84 0.23
CA THR A 16 7.32 -13.82 0.24
C THR A 16 8.37 -13.53 -0.83
N VAL A 17 7.95 -13.07 -2.02
CA VAL A 17 8.86 -12.82 -3.14
C VAL A 17 9.56 -11.46 -3.01
N VAL A 18 8.82 -10.39 -2.72
CA VAL A 18 9.35 -9.01 -2.76
C VAL A 18 9.03 -8.18 -1.51
N GLY A 19 7.85 -8.33 -0.92
CA GLY A 19 7.37 -7.46 0.15
C GLY A 19 8.24 -7.49 1.41
N HIS A 20 8.81 -8.64 1.75
CA HIS A 20 9.71 -8.74 2.89
C HIS A 20 11.01 -7.92 2.69
N HIS A 21 11.47 -7.75 1.45
CA HIS A 21 12.60 -6.88 1.14
C HIS A 21 12.24 -5.40 1.32
N LEU A 22 11.05 -4.98 0.88
CA LEU A 22 10.54 -3.63 1.13
C LEU A 22 10.51 -3.36 2.63
N ILE A 23 9.83 -4.19 3.42
CA ILE A 23 9.69 -4.00 4.87
C ILE A 23 11.05 -3.95 5.57
N LYS A 24 11.97 -4.84 5.22
CA LYS A 24 13.33 -4.85 5.75
C LYS A 24 14.09 -3.58 5.40
N SER A 25 13.93 -3.06 4.19
CA SER A 25 14.60 -1.85 3.72
C SER A 25 14.06 -0.60 4.40
N ILE A 26 12.75 -0.51 4.62
CA ILE A 26 12.09 0.55 5.40
C ILE A 26 12.63 0.55 6.83
N LYS A 27 12.62 -0.61 7.48
CA LYS A 27 13.12 -0.74 8.86
C LYS A 27 14.57 -0.26 9.00
N LYS A 28 15.39 -0.50 8.00
CA LYS A 28 16.82 -0.14 8.00
C LYS A 28 17.06 1.33 7.72
N ASN A 29 16.33 1.91 6.77
CA ASN A 29 16.73 3.16 6.13
C ASN A 29 15.79 4.33 6.44
N TRP A 30 14.56 4.09 6.91
CA TRP A 30 13.60 5.16 7.11
C TRP A 30 13.54 5.63 8.56
N GLU A 31 13.28 6.92 8.71
CA GLU A 31 13.03 7.53 10.01
C GLU A 31 11.83 6.87 10.71
N PRO A 32 11.92 6.61 12.04
CA PRO A 32 10.82 6.00 12.80
C PRO A 32 9.50 6.78 12.80
N SER A 33 9.55 8.08 12.57
CA SER A 33 8.38 8.97 12.50
C SER A 33 7.56 8.82 11.22
N LEU A 34 8.10 8.18 10.17
CA LEU A 34 7.37 7.90 8.94
C LEU A 34 6.43 6.71 9.15
N ASN A 35 5.14 6.95 9.05
CA ASN A 35 4.11 5.94 9.21
C ASN A 35 4.00 5.08 7.95
N VAL A 36 3.92 3.77 8.13
CA VAL A 36 3.72 2.82 7.03
C VAL A 36 2.58 1.89 7.38
N THR A 37 1.55 1.85 6.56
CA THR A 37 0.43 0.92 6.66
C THR A 37 0.48 -0.05 5.48
N ALA A 38 0.42 -1.34 5.75
CA ALA A 38 0.32 -2.36 4.72
C ALA A 38 -1.01 -3.11 4.83
N TYR A 39 -1.78 -3.06 3.76
CA TYR A 39 -3.01 -3.84 3.66
C TYR A 39 -2.70 -5.22 3.10
N TYR A 40 -3.23 -6.26 3.74
CA TYR A 40 -3.01 -7.63 3.31
C TYR A 40 -4.30 -8.31 2.88
N HIS A 41 -4.19 -9.20 1.89
CA HIS A 41 -5.28 -10.00 1.37
C HIS A 41 -4.89 -11.47 1.34
N LYS A 42 -5.77 -12.34 1.89
CA LYS A 42 -5.52 -13.81 1.98
C LYS A 42 -4.14 -14.15 2.56
N PHE A 43 -3.73 -13.39 3.57
CA PHE A 43 -2.43 -13.48 4.19
C PHE A 43 -2.59 -13.66 5.71
N ASN A 44 -1.76 -14.49 6.33
CA ASN A 44 -1.72 -14.61 7.78
C ASN A 44 -0.45 -13.97 8.33
N PRO A 45 -0.51 -12.70 8.79
CA PRO A 45 0.68 -11.98 9.26
C PRO A 45 1.33 -12.61 10.49
N LYS A 46 0.64 -13.52 11.22
CA LYS A 46 1.20 -14.24 12.38
C LYS A 46 2.30 -15.21 11.99
N ASN A 47 2.38 -15.61 10.73
CA ASN A 47 3.42 -16.51 10.23
C ASN A 47 4.75 -15.80 9.98
N TYR A 48 4.77 -14.46 10.08
CA TYR A 48 5.92 -13.64 9.69
C TYR A 48 6.22 -12.57 10.73
N VAL A 49 7.49 -12.20 10.85
CA VAL A 49 7.93 -11.10 11.71
C VAL A 49 7.94 -9.80 10.90
N ILE A 50 6.81 -9.10 10.91
CA ILE A 50 6.64 -7.81 10.24
C ILE A 50 6.66 -6.70 11.29
N ASN A 51 7.78 -5.96 11.34
CA ASN A 51 8.00 -4.88 12.29
C ASN A 51 7.90 -3.51 11.61
N ARG A 52 7.47 -2.48 12.36
CA ARG A 52 7.39 -1.09 11.89
C ARG A 52 6.36 -0.82 10.78
N VAL A 53 5.42 -1.70 10.60
CA VAL A 53 4.33 -1.53 9.64
C VAL A 53 3.03 -1.84 10.35
N ASP A 54 2.06 -0.95 10.23
CA ASP A 54 0.70 -1.21 10.67
C ASP A 54 0.03 -2.14 9.65
N LEU A 55 -0.42 -3.31 10.12
CA LEU A 55 -0.99 -4.34 9.25
C LEU A 55 -2.51 -4.34 9.34
N LYS A 56 -3.17 -4.16 8.21
CA LYS A 56 -4.62 -4.13 8.11
C LYS A 56 -5.15 -5.10 7.07
N PRO A 57 -6.21 -5.85 7.39
CA PRO A 57 -6.81 -6.79 6.45
C PRO A 57 -7.72 -6.09 5.45
N LEU A 58 -7.49 -6.25 4.13
CA LEU A 58 -8.41 -5.80 3.09
C LEU A 58 -9.76 -6.52 3.12
N ASP A 59 -9.77 -7.78 3.52
CA ASP A 59 -10.97 -8.62 3.60
C ASP A 59 -11.96 -8.20 4.71
N LYS A 60 -11.63 -7.18 5.50
CA LYS A 60 -12.55 -6.54 6.45
C LYS A 60 -13.30 -5.34 5.87
N ILE A 61 -12.91 -4.88 4.69
CA ILE A 61 -13.59 -3.78 3.97
C ILE A 61 -14.74 -4.37 3.16
N GLU A 62 -15.97 -4.01 3.49
CA GLU A 62 -17.18 -4.56 2.87
C GLU A 62 -17.26 -4.22 1.38
N GLU A 63 -16.95 -2.98 1.02
CA GLU A 63 -16.94 -2.51 -0.36
C GLU A 63 -15.90 -3.26 -1.21
N TYR A 64 -14.76 -3.59 -0.63
CA TYR A 64 -13.74 -4.40 -1.29
C TYR A 64 -14.26 -5.82 -1.59
N ASN A 65 -14.89 -6.47 -0.62
CA ASN A 65 -15.45 -7.81 -0.81
C ASN A 65 -16.57 -7.80 -1.87
N THR A 66 -17.44 -6.79 -1.83
CA THR A 66 -18.49 -6.59 -2.84
C THR A 66 -17.90 -6.40 -4.23
N TYR A 67 -16.82 -5.59 -4.34
CA TYR A 67 -16.11 -5.40 -5.60
C TYR A 67 -15.53 -6.70 -6.13
N LEU A 68 -14.87 -7.51 -5.28
CA LEU A 68 -14.29 -8.79 -5.69
C LEU A 68 -15.36 -9.75 -6.23
N GLU A 69 -16.50 -9.83 -5.55
CA GLU A 69 -17.60 -10.72 -6.00
C GLU A 69 -18.17 -10.30 -7.35
N ASN A 70 -18.37 -8.99 -7.54
CA ASN A 70 -18.93 -8.45 -8.77
C ASN A 70 -17.96 -8.49 -9.97
N ASN A 71 -16.65 -8.64 -9.71
CA ASN A 71 -15.61 -8.63 -10.74
C ASN A 71 -14.75 -9.89 -10.77
N LYS A 72 -15.24 -10.99 -10.22
CA LYS A 72 -14.48 -12.24 -10.12
C LYS A 72 -13.97 -12.80 -11.45
N ASP A 73 -14.65 -12.46 -12.56
CA ASP A 73 -14.29 -12.89 -13.90
C ASP A 73 -13.25 -11.97 -14.58
N HIS A 74 -12.83 -10.88 -13.88
CA HIS A 74 -11.84 -9.89 -14.34
C HIS A 74 -10.49 -10.06 -13.61
N ASP A 75 -9.97 -11.26 -13.65
CA ASP A 75 -8.74 -11.69 -12.97
C ASP A 75 -7.49 -11.69 -13.87
N GLY A 76 -7.58 -11.07 -15.05
CA GLY A 76 -6.50 -11.04 -16.05
C GLY A 76 -6.46 -12.26 -16.97
N THR A 77 -7.38 -13.21 -16.79
CA THR A 77 -7.49 -14.42 -17.67
C THR A 77 -8.60 -14.28 -18.70
N GLU A 78 -9.23 -13.12 -18.82
CA GLU A 78 -10.32 -12.85 -19.73
C GLU A 78 -9.99 -13.25 -21.17
N ASN A 79 -10.87 -14.11 -21.73
CA ASN A 79 -10.75 -14.60 -23.10
C ASN A 79 -9.50 -15.45 -23.43
N SER A 80 -8.73 -15.85 -22.42
CA SER A 80 -7.56 -16.69 -22.63
C SER A 80 -7.41 -17.73 -21.52
N THR A 81 -7.32 -18.97 -21.87
CA THR A 81 -6.96 -20.06 -20.96
C THR A 81 -5.44 -20.21 -20.83
N ILE A 82 -4.66 -19.40 -21.53
CA ILE A 82 -3.22 -19.62 -21.71
C ILE A 82 -2.37 -18.42 -21.27
N ASP A 83 -2.85 -17.18 -21.44
CA ASP A 83 -2.03 -16.00 -21.19
C ASP A 83 -2.68 -15.04 -20.17
N TYR A 84 -2.15 -15.03 -18.94
CA TYR A 84 -2.48 -14.02 -17.95
C TYR A 84 -2.06 -12.62 -18.41
N LYS A 85 -3.01 -11.70 -18.41
CA LYS A 85 -2.80 -10.28 -18.76
C LYS A 85 -2.91 -9.39 -17.54
N TRP A 86 -1.79 -9.04 -16.95
CA TRP A 86 -1.73 -8.23 -15.73
C TRP A 86 -2.47 -6.88 -15.81
N ASN A 87 -2.53 -6.28 -16.99
CA ASN A 87 -3.22 -5.00 -17.22
C ASN A 87 -4.76 -5.12 -17.26
N LEU A 88 -5.29 -6.34 -17.38
CA LEU A 88 -6.72 -6.64 -17.33
C LEU A 88 -7.15 -7.23 -15.97
N ASP A 89 -6.22 -7.43 -15.04
CA ASP A 89 -6.49 -7.96 -13.70
C ASP A 89 -7.07 -6.86 -12.79
N ALA A 90 -8.39 -6.65 -12.90
CA ALA A 90 -9.09 -5.66 -12.08
C ALA A 90 -9.03 -6.01 -10.59
N LEU A 91 -8.98 -7.29 -10.24
CA LEU A 91 -8.89 -7.74 -8.85
C LEU A 91 -7.56 -7.34 -8.22
N ARG A 92 -6.46 -7.49 -8.95
CA ARG A 92 -5.13 -7.09 -8.50
C ARG A 92 -5.02 -5.58 -8.30
N TRP A 93 -5.53 -4.80 -9.28
CA TRP A 93 -5.48 -3.34 -9.20
C TRP A 93 -6.38 -2.76 -8.11
N SER A 94 -7.47 -3.44 -7.78
CA SER A 94 -8.38 -3.00 -6.72
C SER A 94 -7.71 -2.89 -5.36
N HIS A 95 -6.71 -3.71 -5.04
CA HIS A 95 -5.96 -3.65 -3.78
C HIS A 95 -5.40 -2.25 -3.50
N LYS A 96 -4.82 -1.62 -4.52
CA LYS A 96 -4.27 -0.25 -4.40
C LYS A 96 -5.37 0.76 -4.10
N VAL A 97 -6.46 0.69 -4.85
CA VAL A 97 -7.58 1.64 -4.73
C VAL A 97 -8.18 1.54 -3.33
N PHE A 98 -8.56 0.33 -2.89
CA PHE A 98 -9.20 0.15 -1.60
C PHE A 98 -8.27 0.45 -0.43
N ALA A 99 -6.99 0.07 -0.49
CA ALA A 99 -6.01 0.38 0.53
C ALA A 99 -5.78 1.90 0.70
N LEU A 100 -5.69 2.64 -0.41
CA LEU A 100 -5.55 4.10 -0.37
C LEU A 100 -6.82 4.78 0.16
N THR A 101 -7.98 4.37 -0.34
CA THR A 101 -9.27 4.96 0.05
C THR A 101 -9.54 4.75 1.53
N GLU A 102 -9.36 3.55 2.03
CA GLU A 102 -9.56 3.23 3.45
C GLU A 102 -8.63 4.05 4.34
N LYS A 103 -7.33 4.12 3.97
CA LYS A 103 -6.39 4.92 4.74
C LYS A 103 -6.69 6.42 4.68
N ALA A 104 -7.19 6.91 3.54
CA ALA A 104 -7.61 8.30 3.40
C ALA A 104 -8.77 8.64 4.35
N PHE A 105 -9.78 7.78 4.43
CA PHE A 105 -10.90 7.96 5.36
C PHE A 105 -10.45 7.94 6.82
N GLU A 106 -9.62 6.98 7.22
CA GLU A 106 -9.07 6.95 8.58
C GLU A 106 -8.34 8.25 8.95
N LEU A 107 -7.50 8.77 8.05
CA LEU A 107 -6.75 9.99 8.31
C LEU A 107 -7.66 11.22 8.39
N ALA A 108 -8.71 11.27 7.58
CA ALA A 108 -9.71 12.35 7.63
C ALA A 108 -10.51 12.33 8.95
N GLU A 109 -10.80 11.16 9.50
CA GLU A 109 -11.46 11.02 10.80
C GLU A 109 -10.55 11.35 11.98
N GLU A 110 -9.24 11.02 11.89
CA GLU A 110 -8.29 11.25 12.97
C GLU A 110 -7.91 12.72 13.16
N SER A 111 -7.90 13.52 12.11
CA SER A 111 -7.43 14.90 12.16
C SER A 111 -7.92 15.73 10.99
N ALA A 112 -8.34 16.97 11.30
CA ALA A 112 -8.61 17.99 10.28
C ALA A 112 -7.30 18.56 9.66
N ASP A 113 -6.15 18.20 10.20
CA ASP A 113 -4.85 18.65 9.67
C ASP A 113 -4.49 17.87 8.41
N ALA A 114 -4.25 18.61 7.34
CA ALA A 114 -3.78 18.05 6.08
C ALA A 114 -2.48 17.26 6.25
N GLY A 115 -2.40 16.14 5.58
CA GLY A 115 -1.24 15.27 5.57
C GLY A 115 -0.96 14.72 4.18
N TRP A 116 0.10 13.94 4.05
CA TRP A 116 0.44 13.24 2.83
C TRP A 116 0.09 11.77 2.95
N LEU A 117 -0.56 11.25 1.92
CA LEU A 117 -0.78 9.83 1.70
C LEU A 117 -0.06 9.41 0.43
N ILE A 118 0.93 8.54 0.57
CA ILE A 118 1.84 8.15 -0.50
C ILE A 118 1.77 6.64 -0.70
N TRP A 119 1.48 6.21 -1.92
CA TRP A 119 1.55 4.81 -2.29
C TRP A 119 2.99 4.36 -2.55
N ILE A 120 3.31 3.15 -2.07
CA ILE A 120 4.57 2.47 -2.39
C ILE A 120 4.22 1.11 -2.99
N ASP A 121 4.74 0.85 -4.18
CA ASP A 121 4.63 -0.48 -4.77
C ASP A 121 5.45 -1.49 -3.95
N VAL A 122 4.91 -2.68 -3.78
CA VAL A 122 5.46 -3.72 -2.91
C VAL A 122 6.84 -4.22 -3.34
N ASP A 123 7.19 -4.07 -4.61
CA ASP A 123 8.49 -4.41 -5.20
C ASP A 123 9.54 -3.29 -5.11
N SER A 124 9.19 -2.18 -4.45
CA SER A 124 10.10 -1.07 -4.19
C SER A 124 11.15 -1.43 -3.13
N LEU A 125 12.28 -0.72 -3.16
CA LEU A 125 13.34 -0.84 -2.15
C LEU A 125 13.77 0.52 -1.64
N ALA A 126 13.73 0.72 -0.33
CA ALA A 126 14.27 1.90 0.32
C ALA A 126 15.81 1.81 0.41
N LYS A 127 16.51 2.33 -0.59
CA LYS A 127 17.98 2.25 -0.69
C LYS A 127 18.72 3.29 0.14
N LYS A 128 18.09 4.42 0.43
CA LYS A 128 18.68 5.55 1.16
C LYS A 128 17.88 5.85 2.41
N ARG A 129 18.52 6.56 3.35
CA ARG A 129 17.82 7.15 4.49
C ARG A 129 16.77 8.12 3.95
N LEU A 130 15.55 7.99 4.46
CA LEU A 130 14.45 8.89 4.18
C LEU A 130 14.00 9.50 5.50
N VAL A 131 13.90 10.83 5.53
CA VAL A 131 13.40 11.59 6.67
C VAL A 131 12.26 12.50 6.22
N THR A 132 11.42 12.93 7.16
CA THR A 132 10.26 13.78 6.88
C THR A 132 10.63 15.03 6.08
N ASN A 133 11.74 15.68 6.41
CA ASN A 133 12.17 16.89 5.72
C ASN A 133 12.55 16.68 4.26
N ASP A 134 13.06 15.50 3.89
CA ASP A 134 13.35 15.17 2.48
C ASP A 134 12.05 15.18 1.66
N ILE A 135 10.98 14.58 2.17
CA ILE A 135 9.70 14.51 1.49
C ILE A 135 9.07 15.90 1.35
N LEU A 136 9.11 16.70 2.42
CA LEU A 136 8.57 18.06 2.38
C LEU A 136 9.35 18.98 1.42
N SER A 137 10.67 18.78 1.28
CA SER A 137 11.47 19.50 0.30
C SER A 137 11.15 19.11 -1.14
N MET A 138 10.94 17.81 -1.41
CA MET A 138 10.52 17.32 -2.74
C MET A 138 9.16 17.89 -3.14
N GLN A 139 8.23 18.05 -2.20
CA GLN A 139 6.96 18.72 -2.43
C GLN A 139 7.14 20.14 -2.97
N ALA A 140 8.07 20.91 -2.42
CA ALA A 140 8.34 22.28 -2.84
C ALA A 140 8.82 22.37 -4.31
N PHE A 141 9.39 21.28 -4.84
CA PHE A 141 9.84 21.17 -6.24
C PHE A 141 8.84 20.48 -7.16
N GLY A 142 7.66 20.09 -6.67
CA GLY A 142 6.64 19.38 -7.46
C GLY A 142 7.02 17.97 -7.87
N GLU A 143 8.00 17.36 -7.22
CA GLU A 143 8.53 16.03 -7.55
C GLU A 143 7.80 14.87 -6.85
N VAL A 144 6.84 15.14 -5.98
CA VAL A 144 6.08 14.11 -5.24
C VAL A 144 4.69 13.98 -5.83
N PHE A 145 4.40 12.82 -6.37
CA PHE A 145 3.05 12.40 -6.73
C PHE A 145 2.40 11.77 -5.51
N GLY A 146 1.63 12.54 -4.77
CA GLY A 146 0.89 12.10 -3.60
C GLY A 146 -0.52 12.70 -3.57
N LEU A 147 -1.42 12.05 -2.87
CA LEU A 147 -2.72 12.62 -2.54
C LEU A 147 -2.57 13.43 -1.26
N PHE A 148 -2.86 14.73 -1.34
CA PHE A 148 -2.94 15.59 -0.17
C PHE A 148 -4.36 15.50 0.40
N ILE A 149 -4.48 15.15 1.68
CA ILE A 149 -5.74 14.94 2.38
C ILE A 149 -5.86 15.94 3.53
#